data_a6ab3c7b3c8363da16b2f4f3f117873e
#
_entry.id   a6ab3c7b3c8363da16b2f4f3f117873e
#
_cell.length_a   1.000
_cell.length_b   1.000
_cell.length_c   1.000
_cell.angle_alpha   90.00
_cell.angle_beta   90.00
_cell.angle_gamma   90.00
#
_symmetry.space_group_name_H-M   'P 1'
#
loop_
_entity.id
_entity.type
_entity.pdbx_description
1 polymer ?
#
loop_
_entity_poly.entity_id
_entity_poly.type
_entity_poly.pdbx_seq_one_letter_code
_entity_poly.pdbx_strand_id
1 'polypeptide(L)'
;SHIIMPAIHKTKQEIAQLFADEVPGVAYTEDVDALIQIGRRVMRRKFADADIGLSGVNFAVAETGTLCLVENEGNGRMCTTVPKVHIAITGIEKVVEKLEHVPPLLSLLTRSATGQPVTTYVNMISGPRKPGEKDGPQEVHLILLDNGRTQAYADDQLRATLQCIRCGACMNHCPVYARIGGHAYGTTYPGPI
;
A
#
# COMPACT_ATOMS: atom_id res chain seq x y z
N SER A 1 -8.61 4.39 9.87
CA SER A 1 -8.42 5.65 9.10
C SER A 1 -7.27 5.59 8.10
N HIS A 2 -6.51 4.48 8.03
CA HIS A 2 -5.27 4.42 7.26
C HIS A 2 -5.30 3.48 6.07
N ILE A 3 -6.44 2.88 5.78
CA ILE A 3 -6.54 1.84 4.73
C ILE A 3 -6.29 2.44 3.35
N ILE A 4 -6.81 3.64 3.10
CA ILE A 4 -6.75 4.33 1.81
C ILE A 4 -5.96 5.62 1.90
N MET A 5 -6.24 6.44 2.94
CA MET A 5 -5.61 7.75 3.13
C MET A 5 -5.06 7.87 4.56
N PRO A 6 -3.74 8.02 4.71
CA PRO A 6 -3.15 8.26 6.03
C PRO A 6 -3.54 9.65 6.56
N ALA A 7 -3.58 9.77 7.89
CA ALA A 7 -3.81 11.01 8.62
C ALA A 7 -5.10 11.80 8.28
N ILE A 8 -6.08 11.18 7.62
CA ILE A 8 -7.36 11.81 7.26
C ILE A 8 -8.13 12.39 8.46
N HIS A 9 -7.82 11.95 9.67
CA HIS A 9 -8.41 12.41 10.93
C HIS A 9 -7.74 13.66 11.50
N LYS A 10 -6.65 14.15 10.90
CA LYS A 10 -5.94 15.35 11.35
C LYS A 10 -6.34 16.57 10.53
N THR A 11 -6.52 17.67 11.21
CA THR A 11 -6.74 18.97 10.58
C THR A 11 -5.43 19.55 10.05
N LYS A 12 -5.51 20.53 9.16
CA LYS A 12 -4.35 21.25 8.63
C LYS A 12 -3.53 21.89 9.77
N GLN A 13 -4.20 22.46 10.78
CA GLN A 13 -3.58 23.10 11.94
C GLN A 13 -2.79 22.08 12.79
N GLU A 14 -3.38 20.91 13.03
CA GLU A 14 -2.69 19.83 13.76
C GLU A 14 -1.46 19.32 13.01
N ILE A 15 -1.51 19.24 11.69
CA ILE A 15 -0.36 18.88 10.86
C ILE A 15 0.71 19.98 10.91
N ALA A 16 0.32 21.24 10.82
CA ALA A 16 1.22 22.39 10.90
C ALA A 16 1.95 22.44 12.25
N GLN A 17 1.23 22.21 13.34
CA GLN A 17 1.81 22.14 14.68
C GLN A 17 2.76 20.95 14.82
N LEU A 18 2.35 19.77 14.36
CA LEU A 18 3.20 18.58 14.38
C LEU A 18 4.51 18.79 13.62
N PHE A 19 4.46 19.46 12.47
CA PHE A 19 5.69 19.73 11.70
C PHE A 19 6.61 20.74 12.39
N ALA A 20 6.04 21.77 13.06
CA ALA A 20 6.82 22.72 13.84
C ALA A 20 7.50 22.06 15.05
N ASP A 21 6.83 21.11 15.70
CA ASP A 21 7.32 20.41 16.89
C ASP A 21 8.35 19.33 16.56
N GLU A 22 8.13 18.55 15.47
CA GLU A 22 8.87 17.32 15.19
C GLU A 22 9.96 17.48 14.10
N VAL A 23 9.85 18.53 13.25
CA VAL A 23 10.82 18.73 12.16
C VAL A 23 11.78 19.87 12.48
N PRO A 24 13.08 19.58 12.72
CA PRO A 24 14.04 20.60 13.09
C PRO A 24 14.12 21.75 12.07
N GLY A 25 14.04 22.99 12.56
CA GLY A 25 14.19 24.20 11.75
C GLY A 25 12.94 24.56 10.93
N VAL A 26 11.79 23.94 11.21
CA VAL A 26 10.51 24.28 10.60
C VAL A 26 9.71 25.20 11.52
N ALA A 27 9.34 26.37 11.04
CA ALA A 27 8.40 27.26 11.72
C ALA A 27 6.96 26.83 11.43
N TYR A 28 6.04 27.16 12.34
CA TYR A 28 4.60 26.94 12.14
C TYR A 28 4.12 27.67 10.88
N THR A 29 3.41 26.96 10.04
CA THR A 29 2.76 27.51 8.84
C THR A 29 1.49 26.75 8.52
N GLU A 30 0.45 27.45 8.12
CA GLU A 30 -0.79 26.83 7.59
C GLU A 30 -0.87 26.87 6.06
N ASP A 31 0.18 27.33 5.41
CA ASP A 31 0.28 27.26 3.95
C ASP A 31 0.43 25.79 3.53
N VAL A 32 -0.56 25.29 2.79
CA VAL A 32 -0.62 23.89 2.35
C VAL A 32 0.55 23.52 1.46
N ASP A 33 0.93 24.40 0.54
CA ASP A 33 2.06 24.13 -0.37
C ASP A 33 3.38 24.06 0.40
N ALA A 34 3.58 24.95 1.37
CA ALA A 34 4.74 24.91 2.25
C ALA A 34 4.79 23.61 3.06
N LEU A 35 3.68 23.17 3.65
CA LEU A 35 3.59 21.90 4.39
C LEU A 35 3.92 20.69 3.48
N ILE A 36 3.39 20.66 2.27
CA ILE A 36 3.70 19.62 1.29
C ILE A 36 5.19 19.60 0.97
N GLN A 37 5.81 20.76 0.74
CA GLN A 37 7.24 20.84 0.42
C GLN A 37 8.12 20.43 1.59
N ILE A 38 7.75 20.75 2.83
CA ILE A 38 8.44 20.29 4.04
C ILE A 38 8.40 18.76 4.12
N GLY A 39 7.20 18.17 4.06
CA GLY A 39 7.02 16.72 4.10
C GLY A 39 7.80 16.02 2.99
N ARG A 40 7.71 16.54 1.76
CA ARG A 40 8.41 16.01 0.59
C ARG A 40 9.93 16.02 0.77
N ARG A 41 10.51 17.12 1.25
CA ARG A 41 11.95 17.24 1.49
C ARG A 41 12.45 16.27 2.55
N VAL A 42 11.74 16.18 3.67
CA VAL A 42 12.08 15.30 4.79
C VAL A 42 12.00 13.83 4.36
N MET A 43 10.88 13.44 3.74
CA MET A 43 10.67 12.04 3.35
C MET A 43 11.60 11.61 2.23
N ARG A 44 11.87 12.48 1.25
CA ARG A 44 12.80 12.16 0.16
C ARG A 44 14.20 11.81 0.68
N ARG A 45 14.69 12.56 1.68
CA ARG A 45 15.96 12.25 2.31
C ARG A 45 15.93 10.91 3.05
N LYS A 46 14.88 10.66 3.83
CA LYS A 46 14.70 9.37 4.52
C LYS A 46 14.66 8.18 3.56
N PHE A 47 13.99 8.32 2.43
CA PHE A 47 14.00 7.28 1.39
C PHE A 47 15.36 7.08 0.77
N ALA A 48 16.11 8.18 0.52
CA ALA A 48 17.46 8.10 -0.06
C ALA A 48 18.46 7.43 0.86
N ASP A 49 18.31 7.63 2.17
CA ASP A 49 19.21 7.10 3.21
C ASP A 49 18.82 5.69 3.68
N ALA A 50 17.69 5.15 3.22
CA ALA A 50 17.20 3.83 3.64
C ALA A 50 17.96 2.70 2.96
N ASP A 51 18.44 1.74 3.73
CA ASP A 51 19.12 0.54 3.23
C ASP A 51 18.14 -0.51 2.71
N ILE A 52 16.97 -0.61 3.34
CA ILE A 52 15.94 -1.61 3.05
C ILE A 52 14.62 -0.93 2.76
N GLY A 53 13.99 -1.31 1.66
CA GLY A 53 12.61 -0.98 1.34
C GLY A 53 11.68 -2.13 1.71
N LEU A 54 10.66 -1.84 2.50
CA LEU A 54 9.61 -2.81 2.85
C LEU A 54 8.30 -2.40 2.19
N SER A 55 7.67 -3.30 1.46
CA SER A 55 6.37 -3.03 0.85
C SER A 55 5.37 -4.18 1.00
N GLY A 56 4.09 -3.85 0.92
CA GLY A 56 3.05 -4.81 0.59
C GLY A 56 3.04 -5.09 -0.92
N VAL A 57 2.20 -6.04 -1.34
CA VAL A 57 1.93 -6.37 -2.75
C VAL A 57 0.42 -6.48 -2.92
N ASN A 58 -0.12 -5.86 -3.97
CA ASN A 58 -1.54 -5.98 -4.29
C ASN A 58 -1.85 -7.31 -4.99
N PHE A 59 -1.01 -7.69 -5.96
CA PHE A 59 -1.12 -8.96 -6.66
C PHE A 59 0.27 -9.50 -6.98
N ALA A 60 0.48 -10.81 -6.81
CA ALA A 60 1.67 -11.52 -7.23
C ALA A 60 1.31 -12.48 -8.37
N VAL A 61 1.96 -12.34 -9.52
CA VAL A 61 1.67 -13.13 -10.74
C VAL A 61 2.56 -14.36 -10.77
N ALA A 62 1.96 -15.54 -10.67
CA ALA A 62 2.71 -16.80 -10.62
C ALA A 62 3.45 -17.10 -11.94
N GLU A 63 2.81 -16.83 -13.08
CA GLU A 63 3.36 -17.08 -14.42
C GLU A 63 4.68 -16.35 -14.67
N THR A 64 4.81 -15.11 -14.19
CA THR A 64 5.94 -14.22 -14.50
C THR A 64 6.82 -13.88 -13.30
N GLY A 65 6.41 -14.26 -12.08
CA GLY A 65 7.06 -13.82 -10.85
C GLY A 65 6.90 -12.33 -10.57
N THR A 66 5.95 -11.65 -11.23
CA THR A 66 5.78 -10.21 -11.15
C THR A 66 4.98 -9.81 -9.92
N LEU A 67 5.48 -8.86 -9.16
CA LEU A 67 4.81 -8.23 -8.04
C LEU A 67 4.15 -6.93 -8.51
N CYS A 68 2.84 -6.81 -8.33
CA CYS A 68 2.08 -5.63 -8.71
C CYS A 68 1.79 -4.78 -7.47
N LEU A 69 2.22 -3.53 -7.48
CA LEU A 69 2.04 -2.56 -6.42
C LEU A 69 1.25 -1.35 -6.93
N VAL A 70 0.14 -1.04 -6.29
CA VAL A 70 -0.74 0.08 -6.62
C VAL A 70 -0.55 1.20 -5.61
N GLU A 71 -0.35 2.41 -6.09
CA GLU A 71 -0.17 3.58 -5.23
C GLU A 71 -0.59 4.89 -5.92
N ASN A 72 -0.80 5.95 -5.12
CA ASN A 72 -1.12 7.29 -5.61
C ASN A 72 -0.05 8.34 -5.29
N GLU A 73 0.84 8.06 -4.34
CA GLU A 73 1.74 9.07 -3.73
C GLU A 73 3.21 8.92 -4.16
N GLY A 74 3.60 7.81 -4.76
CA GLY A 74 4.98 7.52 -5.14
C GLY A 74 5.86 6.97 -4.01
N ASN A 75 5.33 6.78 -2.81
CA ASN A 75 6.04 6.22 -1.66
C ASN A 75 6.40 4.74 -1.86
N GLY A 76 5.49 3.95 -2.39
CA GLY A 76 5.75 2.55 -2.74
C GLY A 76 6.86 2.43 -3.77
N ARG A 77 6.82 3.26 -4.82
CA ARG A 77 7.88 3.30 -5.84
C ARG A 77 9.23 3.69 -5.25
N MET A 78 9.28 4.63 -4.31
CA MET A 78 10.50 4.97 -3.61
C MET A 78 11.06 3.80 -2.81
N CYS A 79 10.21 3.02 -2.12
CA CYS A 79 10.63 1.83 -1.39
C CYS A 79 11.17 0.71 -2.30
N THR A 80 10.71 0.65 -3.54
CA THR A 80 11.05 -0.44 -4.47
C THR A 80 12.16 -0.08 -5.46
N THR A 81 12.63 1.16 -5.49
CA THR A 81 13.66 1.60 -6.45
C THR A 81 14.94 2.14 -5.82
N VAL A 82 14.86 2.80 -4.66
CA VAL A 82 16.02 3.48 -4.05
C VAL A 82 16.86 2.57 -3.16
N PRO A 83 16.27 1.81 -2.21
CA PRO A 83 17.02 0.93 -1.32
C PRO A 83 17.73 -0.20 -2.07
N LYS A 84 18.81 -0.68 -1.50
CA LYS A 84 19.60 -1.80 -2.05
C LYS A 84 18.86 -3.14 -1.94
N VAL A 85 18.07 -3.29 -0.90
CA VAL A 85 17.28 -4.51 -0.62
C VAL A 85 15.80 -4.17 -0.59
N HIS A 86 14.98 -4.92 -1.30
CA HIS A 86 13.53 -4.81 -1.25
C HIS A 86 12.93 -6.09 -0.66
N ILE A 87 12.14 -5.94 0.40
CA ILE A 87 11.38 -7.02 1.03
C ILE A 87 9.90 -6.78 0.76
N ALA A 88 9.29 -7.64 -0.03
CA ALA A 88 7.87 -7.63 -0.36
C ALA A 88 7.12 -8.64 0.50
N ILE A 89 6.05 -8.23 1.18
CA ILE A 89 5.23 -9.12 2.01
C ILE A 89 3.82 -9.15 1.46
N THR A 90 3.29 -10.33 1.23
CA THR A 90 1.91 -10.50 0.76
C THR A 90 1.28 -11.79 1.26
N GLY A 91 -0.04 -11.79 1.43
CA GLY A 91 -0.77 -13.02 1.70
C GLY A 91 -0.85 -13.92 0.47
N ILE A 92 -0.85 -15.24 0.69
CA ILE A 92 -0.94 -16.21 -0.40
C ILE A 92 -2.21 -16.03 -1.25
N GLU A 93 -3.27 -15.44 -0.70
CA GLU A 93 -4.52 -15.13 -1.40
C GLU A 93 -4.36 -14.04 -2.47
N LYS A 94 -3.22 -13.34 -2.50
CA LYS A 94 -2.92 -12.31 -3.51
C LYS A 94 -2.22 -12.88 -4.74
N VAL A 95 -1.92 -14.17 -4.76
CA VAL A 95 -1.31 -14.82 -5.91
C VAL A 95 -2.38 -15.02 -6.99
N VAL A 96 -2.11 -14.52 -8.19
CA VAL A 96 -2.90 -14.75 -9.39
C VAL A 96 -2.10 -15.56 -10.39
N GLU A 97 -2.77 -16.41 -11.16
CA GLU A 97 -2.10 -17.34 -12.06
C GLU A 97 -1.36 -16.62 -13.19
N LYS A 98 -2.05 -15.70 -13.89
CA LYS A 98 -1.57 -15.06 -15.11
C LYS A 98 -1.58 -13.54 -15.04
N LEU A 99 -0.74 -12.93 -15.86
CA LEU A 99 -0.68 -11.47 -15.96
C LEU A 99 -1.99 -10.86 -16.46
N GLU A 100 -2.68 -11.53 -17.36
CA GLU A 100 -3.98 -11.06 -17.90
C GLU A 100 -5.10 -10.96 -16.84
N HIS A 101 -4.94 -11.59 -15.67
CA HIS A 101 -5.87 -11.48 -14.56
C HIS A 101 -5.75 -10.15 -13.79
N VAL A 102 -4.63 -9.44 -13.93
CA VAL A 102 -4.36 -8.21 -13.17
C VAL A 102 -5.23 -7.02 -13.60
N PRO A 103 -5.40 -6.70 -14.91
CA PRO A 103 -6.18 -5.53 -15.32
C PRO A 103 -7.62 -5.50 -14.81
N PRO A 104 -8.43 -6.59 -14.88
CA PRO A 104 -9.78 -6.57 -14.32
C PRO A 104 -9.80 -6.37 -12.81
N LEU A 105 -8.84 -6.96 -12.06
CA LEU A 105 -8.71 -6.76 -10.62
C LEU A 105 -8.35 -5.31 -10.27
N LEU A 106 -7.44 -4.69 -11.03
CA LEU A 106 -7.09 -3.28 -10.86
C LEU A 106 -8.30 -2.37 -11.09
N SER A 107 -9.11 -2.65 -12.10
CA SER A 107 -10.31 -1.84 -12.40
C SER A 107 -11.33 -1.86 -11.26
N LEU A 108 -11.46 -2.98 -10.56
CA LEU A 108 -12.31 -3.11 -9.38
C LEU A 108 -11.70 -2.42 -8.16
N LEU A 109 -10.40 -2.66 -7.93
CA LEU A 109 -9.68 -2.17 -6.76
C LEU A 109 -9.74 -0.64 -6.67
N THR A 110 -9.36 0.05 -7.74
CA THR A 110 -9.26 1.51 -7.75
C THR A 110 -10.60 2.20 -7.68
N ARG A 111 -11.60 1.68 -8.40
CA ARG A 111 -12.97 2.24 -8.38
C ARG A 111 -13.62 2.11 -7.02
N SER A 112 -13.45 0.96 -6.38
CA SER A 112 -14.05 0.72 -5.07
C SER A 112 -13.30 1.46 -3.96
N ALA A 113 -11.96 1.49 -4.00
CA ALA A 113 -11.15 2.08 -2.95
C ALA A 113 -11.22 3.62 -2.93
N THR A 114 -11.11 4.25 -4.11
CA THR A 114 -10.95 5.72 -4.22
C THR A 114 -11.87 6.38 -5.25
N GLY A 115 -12.73 5.62 -5.93
CA GLY A 115 -13.58 6.12 -7.02
C GLY A 115 -12.82 6.42 -8.32
N GLN A 116 -11.55 6.07 -8.39
CA GLN A 116 -10.71 6.32 -9.56
C GLN A 116 -10.94 5.24 -10.62
N PRO A 117 -11.09 5.60 -11.92
CA PRO A 117 -11.14 4.61 -12.99
C PRO A 117 -9.78 3.90 -13.17
N VAL A 118 -8.68 4.61 -12.89
CA VAL A 118 -7.29 4.12 -12.94
C VAL A 118 -6.52 4.73 -11.78
N THR A 119 -5.58 4.00 -11.19
CA THR A 119 -4.66 4.51 -10.17
C THR A 119 -3.63 5.46 -10.80
N THR A 120 -2.97 6.28 -9.99
CA THR A 120 -1.87 7.15 -10.45
C THR A 120 -0.66 6.33 -10.88
N TYR A 121 -0.30 5.30 -10.11
CA TYR A 121 0.83 4.44 -10.41
C TYR A 121 0.47 2.96 -10.26
N VAL A 122 0.94 2.16 -11.20
CA VAL A 122 1.04 0.70 -11.09
C VAL A 122 2.50 0.32 -11.31
N ASN A 123 3.13 -0.19 -10.28
CA ASN A 123 4.50 -0.67 -10.36
C ASN A 123 4.48 -2.18 -10.55
N MET A 124 5.21 -2.67 -11.54
CA MET A 124 5.34 -4.09 -11.84
C MET A 124 6.82 -4.47 -11.69
N ILE A 125 7.12 -5.32 -10.71
CA ILE A 125 8.47 -5.65 -10.28
C ILE A 125 8.67 -7.14 -10.50
N SER A 126 9.56 -7.50 -11.41
CA SER A 126 9.81 -8.91 -11.76
C SER A 126 11.13 -9.45 -11.22
N GLY A 127 11.85 -8.68 -10.41
CA GLY A 127 13.11 -9.11 -9.81
C GLY A 127 14.05 -7.96 -9.46
N PRO A 128 15.27 -8.28 -9.04
CA PRO A 128 16.30 -7.29 -8.72
C PRO A 128 16.82 -6.60 -9.99
N ARG A 129 17.53 -5.51 -9.78
CA ARG A 129 18.17 -4.71 -10.81
C ARG A 129 19.14 -5.56 -11.66
N LYS A 130 19.01 -5.47 -12.96
CA LYS A 130 19.91 -6.14 -13.91
C LYS A 130 21.15 -5.32 -14.18
N PRO A 131 22.24 -5.93 -14.64
CA PRO A 131 23.44 -5.21 -15.07
C PRO A 131 23.09 -4.15 -16.13
N GLY A 132 23.55 -2.91 -15.89
CA GLY A 132 23.29 -1.76 -16.78
C GLY A 132 22.04 -0.92 -16.44
N GLU A 133 21.16 -1.39 -15.56
CA GLU A 133 20.06 -0.59 -15.04
C GLU A 133 20.55 0.43 -14.01
N LYS A 134 19.95 1.62 -14.00
CA LYS A 134 20.41 2.75 -13.17
C LYS A 134 19.88 2.72 -11.75
N ASP A 135 18.69 2.16 -11.55
CA ASP A 135 17.97 2.11 -10.27
C ASP A 135 17.37 0.72 -10.03
N GLY A 136 16.76 0.55 -8.88
CA GLY A 136 16.21 -0.71 -8.41
C GLY A 136 17.10 -1.41 -7.40
N PRO A 137 16.52 -2.29 -6.58
CA PRO A 137 17.22 -3.03 -5.54
C PRO A 137 18.17 -4.07 -6.15
N GLN A 138 19.26 -4.34 -5.44
CA GLN A 138 20.20 -5.41 -5.79
C GLN A 138 19.65 -6.78 -5.40
N GLU A 139 18.82 -6.79 -4.35
CA GLU A 139 18.18 -8.00 -3.81
C GLU A 139 16.69 -7.76 -3.62
N VAL A 140 15.88 -8.75 -3.99
CA VAL A 140 14.44 -8.76 -3.78
C VAL A 140 14.04 -10.04 -3.05
N HIS A 141 13.36 -9.88 -1.92
CA HIS A 141 12.85 -10.98 -1.11
C HIS A 141 11.33 -10.93 -1.09
N LEU A 142 10.68 -12.03 -1.44
CA LEU A 142 9.23 -12.19 -1.37
C LEU A 142 8.87 -13.08 -0.16
N ILE A 143 8.08 -12.52 0.74
CA ILE A 143 7.51 -13.26 1.89
C ILE A 143 6.04 -13.54 1.59
N LEU A 144 5.70 -14.79 1.39
CA LEU A 144 4.33 -15.27 1.24
C LEU A 144 3.78 -15.66 2.62
N LEU A 145 2.79 -14.91 3.07
CA LEU A 145 2.20 -15.04 4.39
C LEU A 145 0.98 -15.96 4.34
N ASP A 146 1.04 -17.11 5.02
CA ASP A 146 -0.12 -17.98 5.19
C ASP A 146 -1.06 -17.44 6.28
N ASN A 147 -0.62 -17.37 7.52
CA ASN A 147 -1.39 -16.87 8.67
C ASN A 147 -2.86 -17.36 8.67
N GLY A 148 -3.06 -18.67 8.54
CA GLY A 148 -4.37 -19.32 8.57
C GLY A 148 -5.13 -19.33 7.23
N ARG A 149 -4.56 -18.79 6.15
CA ARG A 149 -5.22 -18.76 4.82
C ARG A 149 -5.40 -20.16 4.23
N THR A 150 -4.44 -21.04 4.44
CA THR A 150 -4.55 -22.46 4.02
C THR A 150 -5.71 -23.14 4.74
N GLN A 151 -5.91 -22.87 6.02
CA GLN A 151 -7.04 -23.40 6.79
C GLN A 151 -8.37 -22.84 6.26
N ALA A 152 -8.45 -21.52 6.00
CA ALA A 152 -9.63 -20.91 5.41
C ALA A 152 -9.93 -21.45 4.00
N TYR A 153 -8.89 -21.79 3.21
CA TYR A 153 -9.05 -22.40 1.90
C TYR A 153 -9.65 -23.82 1.98
N ALA A 154 -9.27 -24.58 2.99
CA ALA A 154 -9.76 -25.95 3.21
C ALA A 154 -11.21 -25.99 3.73
N ASP A 155 -11.73 -24.89 4.26
CA ASP A 155 -13.11 -24.77 4.80
C ASP A 155 -14.03 -24.19 3.73
N ASP A 156 -15.09 -24.92 3.38
CA ASP A 156 -16.06 -24.52 2.34
C ASP A 156 -16.82 -23.23 2.68
N GLN A 157 -17.01 -22.93 3.97
CA GLN A 157 -17.69 -21.71 4.41
C GLN A 157 -16.76 -20.48 4.40
N LEU A 158 -15.47 -20.69 4.70
CA LEU A 158 -14.49 -19.60 4.82
C LEU A 158 -13.72 -19.34 3.52
N ARG A 159 -13.66 -20.30 2.59
CA ARG A 159 -12.88 -20.19 1.34
C ARG A 159 -13.16 -18.90 0.56
N ALA A 160 -14.44 -18.49 0.50
CA ALA A 160 -14.82 -17.27 -0.23
C ALA A 160 -14.22 -15.99 0.34
N THR A 161 -13.78 -15.95 1.61
CA THR A 161 -13.13 -14.81 2.22
C THR A 161 -11.79 -14.49 1.55
N LEU A 162 -11.12 -15.51 1.01
CA LEU A 162 -9.83 -15.38 0.32
C LEU A 162 -9.92 -14.66 -1.04
N GLN A 163 -11.12 -14.44 -1.58
CA GLN A 163 -11.33 -13.61 -2.76
C GLN A 163 -11.20 -12.12 -2.48
N CYS A 164 -10.93 -11.74 -1.22
CA CYS A 164 -10.77 -10.36 -0.81
C CYS A 164 -9.54 -9.72 -1.46
N ILE A 165 -9.74 -8.71 -2.31
CA ILE A 165 -8.67 -7.89 -2.91
C ILE A 165 -8.38 -6.61 -2.12
N ARG A 166 -8.99 -6.43 -0.95
CA ARG A 166 -8.91 -5.24 -0.09
C ARG A 166 -9.40 -3.94 -0.76
N CYS A 167 -10.40 -4.03 -1.62
CA CYS A 167 -10.97 -2.88 -2.32
C CYS A 167 -11.86 -1.97 -1.46
N GLY A 168 -12.20 -2.38 -0.23
CA GLY A 168 -13.03 -1.58 0.68
C GLY A 168 -14.53 -1.59 0.39
N ALA A 169 -15.03 -2.31 -0.63
CA ALA A 169 -16.45 -2.32 -1.00
C ALA A 169 -17.36 -2.72 0.17
N CYS A 170 -16.97 -3.75 0.93
CA CYS A 170 -17.73 -4.20 2.10
C CYS A 170 -17.87 -3.11 3.17
N MET A 171 -16.86 -2.28 3.37
CA MET A 171 -16.90 -1.16 4.33
C MET A 171 -17.74 0.01 3.81
N ASN A 172 -17.65 0.30 2.52
CA ASN A 172 -18.41 1.37 1.89
C ASN A 172 -19.93 1.15 1.99
N HIS A 173 -20.36 -0.11 1.99
CA HIS A 173 -21.77 -0.48 2.06
C HIS A 173 -22.24 -0.94 3.45
N CYS A 174 -21.35 -1.11 4.40
CA CYS A 174 -21.69 -1.57 5.75
C CYS A 174 -22.37 -0.45 6.56
N PRO A 175 -23.63 -0.62 6.98
CA PRO A 175 -24.34 0.40 7.78
C PRO A 175 -23.70 0.60 9.17
N VAL A 176 -23.04 -0.41 9.70
CA VAL A 176 -22.33 -0.32 10.97
C VAL A 176 -21.04 0.50 10.78
N TYR A 177 -20.22 0.15 9.79
CA TYR A 177 -18.98 0.87 9.49
C TYR A 177 -19.25 2.35 9.17
N ALA A 178 -20.30 2.66 8.42
CA ALA A 178 -20.68 4.02 8.08
C ALA A 178 -21.02 4.89 9.31
N ARG A 179 -21.48 4.28 10.40
CA ARG A 179 -21.85 4.98 11.63
C ARG A 179 -20.72 5.12 12.63
N ILE A 180 -19.93 4.07 12.83
CA ILE A 180 -18.93 4.01 13.92
C ILE A 180 -17.48 4.06 13.42
N GLY A 181 -17.24 3.94 12.13
CA GLY A 181 -15.90 3.93 11.54
C GLY A 181 -15.08 2.69 11.87
N GLY A 182 -13.84 2.66 11.40
CA GLY A 182 -12.96 1.51 11.52
C GLY A 182 -12.39 1.29 12.92
N HIS A 183 -12.23 2.35 13.71
CA HIS A 183 -11.58 2.26 15.02
C HIS A 183 -12.32 1.36 16.01
N ALA A 184 -13.65 1.34 15.96
CA ALA A 184 -14.48 0.53 16.85
C ALA A 184 -14.33 -0.97 16.63
N TYR A 185 -13.81 -1.40 15.48
CA TYR A 185 -13.56 -2.82 15.20
C TYR A 185 -12.30 -3.36 15.89
N GLY A 186 -11.41 -2.50 16.36
CA GLY A 186 -10.18 -2.91 17.05
C GLY A 186 -9.12 -3.56 16.15
N THR A 187 -9.36 -3.66 14.86
CA THR A 187 -8.42 -4.17 13.86
C THR A 187 -7.99 -3.08 12.89
N THR A 188 -6.82 -3.24 12.30
CA THR A 188 -6.34 -2.29 11.29
C THR A 188 -7.18 -2.32 10.02
N TYR A 189 -7.66 -3.51 9.65
CA TYR A 189 -8.50 -3.71 8.47
C TYR A 189 -9.72 -4.56 8.83
N PRO A 190 -10.94 -3.99 8.88
CA PRO A 190 -12.16 -4.70 9.26
C PRO A 190 -12.86 -5.38 8.06
N GLY A 191 -12.12 -5.79 7.05
CA GLY A 191 -12.62 -6.54 5.89
C GLY A 191 -12.65 -8.04 6.12
N PRO A 192 -12.95 -8.85 5.09
CA PRO A 192 -13.04 -10.30 5.22
C PRO A 192 -11.72 -10.98 5.59
N ILE A 193 -10.58 -10.36 5.26
CA ILE A 193 -9.27 -10.93 5.52
C ILE A 193 -8.25 -9.89 5.94
#